data_e7a91736ee884d590535ff634d31855a
#
_entry.id   e7a91736ee884d590535ff634d31855a
#
_cell.length_a   1.000
_cell.length_b   1.000
_cell.length_c   1.000
_cell.angle_alpha   90.00
_cell.angle_beta   90.00
_cell.angle_gamma   90.00
#
_symmetry.space_group_name_H-M   'P 1'
#
loop_
_entity.id
_entity.type
_entity.pdbx_description
1 polymer ?
#
loop_
_entity_poly.entity_id
_entity_poly.type
_entity_poly.pdbx_seq_one_letter_code
_entity_poly.pdbx_strand_id
1 'polypeptide(L)'
;ECDLALAGGSTILFPPNRGYLYAEGEVLSPDGHCHAFDHRAQGTVLSSGAGVVALRRLEDALEDGDPIYAVIKGSAINNDGGQKVGYL
;
A
#
# COMPACT_ATOMS: atom_id res chain seq x y z
N GLU A 1 -10.27 -18.04 -6.61
CA GLU A 1 -11.70 -18.11 -6.38
C GLU A 1 -12.50 -17.29 -7.37
N CYS A 2 -11.90 -16.33 -8.05
CA CYS A 2 -12.58 -15.48 -9.02
C CYS A 2 -11.72 -15.28 -10.24
N ASP A 3 -12.35 -14.88 -11.35
CA ASP A 3 -11.67 -14.69 -12.63
C ASP A 3 -11.18 -13.25 -12.80
N LEU A 4 -11.79 -12.33 -12.11
CA LEU A 4 -11.48 -10.91 -12.16
C LEU A 4 -11.75 -10.31 -10.80
N ALA A 5 -10.86 -9.47 -10.31
CA ALA A 5 -11.04 -8.82 -9.03
C ALA A 5 -10.65 -7.35 -9.12
N LEU A 6 -11.32 -6.54 -8.32
CA LEU A 6 -10.94 -5.14 -8.12
C LEU A 6 -10.45 -5.02 -6.69
N ALA A 7 -9.29 -4.40 -6.53
CA ALA A 7 -8.71 -4.16 -5.22
C ALA A 7 -8.35 -2.70 -5.09
N GLY A 8 -8.63 -2.12 -3.95
CA GLY A 8 -8.34 -0.71 -3.79
C GLY A 8 -8.43 -0.25 -2.36
N GLY A 9 -8.14 1.02 -2.18
CA GLY A 9 -8.21 1.64 -0.88
C GLY A 9 -8.39 3.14 -1.01
N SER A 10 -8.82 3.75 0.06
CA SER A 10 -8.95 5.19 0.10
C SER A 10 -8.70 5.69 1.52
N THR A 11 -8.26 6.93 1.60
CA THR A 11 -7.98 7.58 2.87
C THR A 11 -8.24 9.08 2.71
N ILE A 12 -8.78 9.68 3.77
CA ILE A 12 -8.96 11.13 3.83
C ILE A 12 -8.34 11.62 5.12
N LEU A 13 -7.41 12.58 4.99
CA LEU A 13 -6.81 13.24 6.12
C LEU A 13 -7.46 14.62 6.29
N PHE A 14 -7.97 14.89 7.47
CA PHE A 14 -8.65 16.15 7.74
C PHE A 14 -8.17 16.74 9.06
N PRO A 15 -7.81 18.02 9.09
CA PRO A 15 -7.75 18.94 7.93
C PRO A 15 -6.56 18.63 7.02
N PRO A 16 -6.68 18.92 5.73
CA PRO A 16 -5.62 18.63 4.77
C PRO A 16 -4.41 19.55 4.92
N ASN A 17 -3.29 19.15 4.38
CA ASN A 17 -2.06 19.94 4.32
C ASN A 17 -1.49 20.33 5.68
N ARG A 18 -1.69 19.47 6.68
CA ARG A 18 -1.08 19.64 7.99
C ARG A 18 0.22 18.89 8.10
N GLY A 19 1.23 19.54 8.68
CA GLY A 19 2.46 18.86 9.02
C GLY A 19 2.30 17.99 10.26
N TYR A 20 3.38 17.36 10.67
CA TYR A 20 3.40 16.52 11.86
C TYR A 20 4.75 16.67 12.57
N LEU A 21 4.76 16.33 13.85
CA LEU A 21 5.99 16.26 14.63
C LEU A 21 6.48 14.82 14.62
N TYR A 22 7.75 14.65 14.26
CA TYR A 22 8.36 13.33 14.28
C TYR A 22 8.64 12.90 15.71
N ALA A 23 8.33 11.65 16.03
CA ALA A 23 8.69 11.03 17.30
C ALA A 23 9.29 9.66 17.01
N GLU A 24 10.48 9.40 17.53
CA GLU A 24 11.14 8.13 17.31
C GLU A 24 10.32 7.00 17.93
N GLY A 25 10.25 5.87 17.23
CA GLY A 25 9.44 4.73 17.63
C GLY A 25 8.01 4.76 17.13
N GLU A 26 7.61 5.83 16.45
CA GLU A 26 6.30 5.95 15.82
C GLU A 26 6.36 5.55 14.36
N VAL A 27 5.20 5.56 13.70
CA VAL A 27 5.11 5.12 12.29
C VAL A 27 5.45 6.20 11.29
N LEU A 28 5.49 7.47 11.72
CA LEU A 28 5.70 8.59 10.81
C LEU A 28 7.16 8.75 10.42
N SER A 29 7.38 9.15 9.17
CA SER A 29 8.72 9.33 8.63
C SER A 29 9.37 10.60 9.16
N PRO A 30 10.68 10.57 9.50
CA PRO A 30 11.39 11.77 9.96
C PRO A 30 11.64 12.79 8.87
N ASP A 31 11.70 12.39 7.60
CA ASP A 31 12.01 13.29 6.49
C ASP A 31 10.78 13.73 5.69
N GLY A 32 9.59 13.34 6.13
CA GLY A 32 8.36 13.74 5.45
C GLY A 32 8.06 12.96 4.18
N HIS A 33 8.78 11.88 3.94
CA HIS A 33 8.61 11.05 2.74
C HIS A 33 8.44 9.59 3.09
N CYS A 34 7.56 8.91 2.36
CA CYS A 34 7.38 7.48 2.45
C CYS A 34 8.17 6.84 1.31
N HIS A 35 9.24 6.13 1.65
CA HIS A 35 10.10 5.47 0.66
C HIS A 35 9.69 4.01 0.51
N ALA A 36 8.54 3.79 -0.15
CA ALA A 36 7.97 2.45 -0.28
C ALA A 36 8.93 1.48 -0.95
N PHE A 37 9.13 0.32 -0.33
CA PHE A 37 10.03 -0.74 -0.83
C PHE A 37 11.48 -0.31 -1.02
N ASP A 38 11.92 0.71 -0.29
CA ASP A 38 13.26 1.29 -0.43
C ASP A 38 14.02 1.04 0.87
N HIS A 39 15.34 0.79 0.74
CA HIS A 39 16.18 0.57 1.91
C HIS A 39 16.31 1.82 2.80
N ARG A 40 15.95 2.99 2.28
CA ARG A 40 15.96 4.25 3.03
C ARG A 40 14.65 4.49 3.77
N ALA A 41 13.71 3.55 3.72
CA ALA A 41 12.41 3.72 4.36
C ALA A 41 12.56 3.84 5.88
N GLN A 42 12.00 4.89 6.44
CA GLN A 42 12.06 5.17 7.88
C GLN A 42 10.70 5.49 8.47
N GLY A 43 9.64 5.20 7.74
CA GLY A 43 8.30 5.46 8.21
C GLY A 43 7.38 5.93 7.10
N THR A 44 6.19 6.30 7.47
CA THR A 44 5.13 6.65 6.53
C THR A 44 4.70 8.10 6.73
N VAL A 45 3.86 8.57 5.83
CA VAL A 45 3.29 9.91 5.87
C VAL A 45 1.78 9.77 5.76
N LEU A 46 1.04 10.48 6.60
CA LEU A 46 -0.40 10.50 6.50
C LEU A 46 -0.81 11.33 5.29
N SER A 47 -1.70 10.81 4.49
CA SER A 47 -2.10 11.48 3.26
C SER A 47 -3.53 11.13 2.90
N SER A 48 -4.05 11.81 1.88
CA SER A 48 -5.36 11.53 1.33
C SER A 48 -5.22 11.01 -0.09
N GLY A 49 -6.07 10.07 -0.45
CA GLY A 49 -6.06 9.53 -1.79
C GLY A 49 -6.95 8.32 -1.92
N ALA A 50 -7.10 7.87 -3.14
CA ALA A 50 -7.86 6.66 -3.45
C ALA A 50 -7.29 6.02 -4.70
N GLY A 51 -7.35 4.71 -4.75
CA GLY A 51 -6.90 3.98 -5.90
C GLY A 51 -7.58 2.63 -6.00
N VAL A 52 -7.78 2.17 -7.23
CA VAL A 52 -8.34 0.85 -7.49
C VAL A 52 -7.54 0.21 -8.61
N VAL A 53 -7.21 -1.05 -8.46
CA VAL A 53 -6.54 -1.82 -9.52
C VAL A 53 -7.43 -2.99 -9.90
N ALA A 54 -7.36 -3.37 -11.17
CA ALA A 54 -8.05 -4.55 -11.69
C ALA A 54 -7.05 -5.69 -11.79
N LEU A 55 -7.41 -6.83 -11.22
CA LEU A 55 -6.56 -8.02 -11.18
C LEU A 55 -7.20 -9.11 -12.01
N ARG A 56 -6.38 -9.82 -12.79
CA ARG A 56 -6.84 -10.91 -13.62
C ARG A 56 -5.73 -11.95 -13.76
N ARG A 57 -6.09 -13.20 -13.98
CA ARG A 57 -5.09 -14.23 -14.24
C ARG A 57 -4.30 -13.87 -15.50
N LEU A 58 -2.98 -14.07 -15.47
CA LEU A 58 -2.11 -13.69 -16.57
C LEU A 58 -2.50 -14.41 -17.87
N GLU A 59 -2.77 -15.71 -17.80
CA GLU A 59 -3.11 -16.46 -19.01
C GLU A 59 -4.40 -15.96 -19.65
N ASP A 60 -5.40 -15.56 -18.84
CA ASP A 60 -6.64 -15.02 -19.35
C ASP A 60 -6.44 -13.63 -19.98
N ALA A 61 -5.61 -12.81 -19.35
CA ALA A 61 -5.30 -11.48 -19.87
C ALA A 61 -4.54 -11.56 -21.19
N LEU A 62 -3.62 -12.49 -21.32
CA LEU A 62 -2.88 -12.70 -22.56
C LEU A 62 -3.79 -13.21 -23.68
N GLU A 63 -4.69 -14.13 -23.37
CA GLU A 63 -5.62 -14.69 -24.35
C GLU A 63 -6.56 -13.62 -24.88
N ASP A 64 -7.04 -12.74 -24.02
CA ASP A 64 -7.99 -11.69 -24.42
C ASP A 64 -7.31 -10.43 -24.95
N GLY A 65 -5.98 -10.36 -24.91
CA GLY A 65 -5.25 -9.19 -25.37
C GLY A 65 -5.36 -7.98 -24.46
N ASP A 66 -5.63 -8.18 -23.17
CA ASP A 66 -5.74 -7.09 -22.22
C ASP A 66 -4.42 -6.36 -22.04
N PRO A 67 -4.42 -5.03 -21.85
CA PRO A 67 -3.20 -4.34 -21.48
C PRO A 67 -2.75 -4.77 -20.08
N ILE A 68 -1.47 -5.11 -19.96
CA ILE A 68 -0.88 -5.59 -18.70
C ILE A 68 0.17 -4.57 -18.24
N TYR A 69 -0.06 -3.96 -17.08
CA TYR A 69 0.88 -2.99 -16.53
C TYR A 69 1.98 -3.66 -15.71
N ALA A 70 1.65 -4.77 -15.06
CA ALA A 70 2.59 -5.48 -14.22
C ALA A 70 2.07 -6.89 -13.95
N VAL A 71 2.96 -7.77 -13.51
CA VAL A 71 2.63 -9.15 -13.13
C VAL A 71 3.00 -9.35 -11.68
N ILE A 72 2.04 -9.81 -10.87
CA ILE A 72 2.29 -10.16 -9.47
C ILE A 72 2.82 -11.58 -9.44
N LYS A 73 4.09 -11.73 -9.04
CA LYS A 73 4.77 -13.03 -9.07
C LYS A 73 4.60 -13.85 -7.80
N GLY A 74 4.16 -13.19 -6.73
CA GLY A 74 3.95 -13.89 -5.47
C GLY A 74 3.23 -13.01 -4.49
N SER A 75 2.60 -13.63 -3.51
CA SER A 75 1.91 -12.90 -2.46
C SER A 75 1.92 -13.72 -1.18
N ALA A 76 1.76 -13.04 -0.06
CA ALA A 76 1.67 -13.68 1.25
C ALA A 76 0.81 -12.84 2.15
N ILE A 77 0.18 -13.47 3.11
CA ILE A 77 -0.61 -12.77 4.12
C ILE A 77 -0.08 -13.14 5.51
N ASN A 78 -0.15 -12.19 6.41
CA ASN A 78 0.22 -12.42 7.80
C ASN A 78 -0.58 -11.48 8.68
N ASN A 79 -0.45 -11.66 9.98
CA ASN A 79 -0.93 -10.66 10.92
C ASN A 79 0.04 -10.62 12.11
N ASP A 80 -0.01 -9.52 12.84
CA ASP A 80 0.95 -9.28 13.92
C ASP A 80 0.57 -10.04 15.20
N GLY A 81 -0.66 -10.55 15.27
CA GLY A 81 -1.12 -11.28 16.44
C GLY A 81 -1.04 -10.42 17.69
N GLY A 82 -0.74 -11.09 18.82
CA GLY A 82 -0.62 -10.42 20.11
C GLY A 82 0.73 -9.77 20.37
N GLN A 83 1.64 -9.85 19.43
CA GLN A 83 2.99 -9.30 19.59
C GLN A 83 3.13 -7.89 19.06
N LYS A 84 2.06 -7.35 18.47
CA LYS A 84 2.09 -6.00 17.92
C LYS A 84 2.06 -4.98 19.06
N VAL A 85 2.89 -3.95 18.94
CA VAL A 85 2.95 -2.82 19.88
C VAL A 85 2.64 -1.55 19.09
N GLY A 86 1.48 -0.92 19.36
CA GLY A 86 1.04 0.24 18.62
C GLY A 86 0.81 -0.09 17.15
N TYR A 87 1.35 0.73 16.27
CA TYR A 87 1.26 0.53 14.82
C TYR A 87 2.54 -0.07 14.22
N LEU A 88 3.46 -0.51 15.05
CA LEU A 88 4.73 -1.06 14.59
C LEU A 88 4.64 -2.51 14.14
#